data_432f90d7cd532d07407934d463598aec
#
_entry.id   432f90d7cd532d07407934d463598aec
#
_cell.length_a   1.000
_cell.length_b   1.000
_cell.length_c   1.000
_cell.angle_alpha   90.00
_cell.angle_beta   90.00
_cell.angle_gamma   90.00
#
_symmetry.space_group_name_H-M   'P 1'
#
loop_
_entity.id
_entity.type
_entity.pdbx_description
1 polymer ?
#
loop_
_entity_poly.entity_id
_entity_poly.type
_entity_poly.pdbx_seq_one_letter_code
_entity_poly.pdbx_strand_id
1 'polypeptide(L)'
;QTQPDAIRKIHSEYLQRGADIIETNTFTANRVSQADYAMESLSYEINVAASKLAKEAADEIGTDEKPRFVAGAVGPTTRAASLSPDVNDPGFRSITFDELVDDYSEAIHGLIDGGSDIILIETIFDVLNAKAAIYAALSVFEELDTQYPIMISGTITDASGRLLSGQTVEALSLIHI
;
A
#
# COMPACT_ATOMS: atom_id res chain seq x y z
N GLN A 1 2.44 15.65 6.47
CA GLN A 1 1.83 16.99 6.30
C GLN A 1 2.58 18.09 7.06
N THR A 2 3.19 17.80 8.21
CA THR A 2 3.88 18.80 9.03
C THR A 2 5.27 19.18 8.52
N GLN A 3 5.92 18.35 7.72
CA GLN A 3 7.26 18.59 7.18
C GLN A 3 7.36 18.15 5.70
N PRO A 4 6.56 18.73 4.78
CA PRO A 4 6.54 18.32 3.39
C PRO A 4 7.90 18.48 2.70
N ASP A 5 8.65 19.54 3.00
CA ASP A 5 9.97 19.80 2.40
C ASP A 5 10.98 18.69 2.73
N ALA A 6 10.92 18.12 3.94
CA ALA A 6 11.82 17.04 4.32
C ALA A 6 11.52 15.76 3.51
N ILE A 7 10.26 15.43 3.31
CA ILE A 7 9.84 14.28 2.49
C ILE A 7 10.19 14.50 1.03
N ARG A 8 9.88 15.67 0.47
CA ARG A 8 10.24 16.02 -0.91
C ARG A 8 11.75 15.90 -1.14
N LYS A 9 12.57 16.40 -0.20
CA LYS A 9 14.02 16.29 -0.27
C LYS A 9 14.48 14.83 -0.35
N ILE A 10 13.90 13.93 0.45
CA ILE A 10 14.23 12.50 0.42
C ILE A 10 13.92 11.93 -0.97
N HIS A 11 12.72 12.16 -1.50
CA HIS A 11 12.35 11.71 -2.84
C HIS A 11 13.32 12.22 -3.90
N SER A 12 13.64 13.52 -3.89
CA SER A 12 14.56 14.13 -4.83
C SER A 12 15.97 13.52 -4.75
N GLU A 13 16.49 13.26 -3.55
CA GLU A 13 17.80 12.64 -3.37
C GLU A 13 17.88 11.22 -3.96
N TYR A 14 16.83 10.38 -3.79
CA TYR A 14 16.77 9.05 -4.41
C TYR A 14 16.70 9.13 -5.94
N LEU A 15 15.88 10.01 -6.48
CA LEU A 15 15.73 10.23 -7.93
C LEU A 15 17.04 10.74 -8.56
N GLN A 16 17.74 11.67 -7.91
CA GLN A 16 19.05 12.18 -8.36
C GLN A 16 20.13 11.10 -8.34
N ARG A 17 20.03 10.11 -7.45
CA ARG A 17 20.94 8.94 -7.42
C ARG A 17 20.59 7.88 -8.45
N GLY A 18 19.53 8.06 -9.21
CA GLY A 18 19.17 7.24 -10.37
C GLY A 18 17.98 6.31 -10.18
N ALA A 19 17.25 6.39 -9.07
CA ALA A 19 16.01 5.62 -8.88
C ALA A 19 15.01 5.93 -9.99
N ASP A 20 14.47 4.91 -10.64
CA ASP A 20 13.46 5.06 -11.69
C ASP A 20 12.04 5.09 -11.10
N ILE A 21 11.85 4.45 -9.95
CA ILE A 21 10.60 4.42 -9.19
C ILE A 21 10.92 4.88 -7.75
N ILE A 22 10.09 5.76 -7.21
CA ILE A 22 10.09 6.12 -5.79
C ILE A 22 8.77 5.70 -5.16
N GLU A 23 8.79 5.46 -3.86
CA GLU A 23 7.65 4.99 -3.10
C GLU A 23 7.11 6.12 -2.20
N THR A 24 5.78 6.21 -2.07
CA THR A 24 5.15 7.14 -1.14
C THR A 24 5.38 6.70 0.30
N ASN A 25 5.43 7.64 1.24
CA ASN A 25 5.55 7.34 2.67
C ASN A 25 4.17 7.06 3.32
N THR A 26 3.42 6.13 2.75
CA THR A 26 2.02 5.83 3.12
C THR A 26 1.82 4.42 3.69
N PHE A 27 2.89 3.74 4.08
CA PHE A 27 2.87 2.36 4.57
C PHE A 27 1.74 2.05 5.57
N THR A 28 1.48 2.95 6.51
CA THR A 28 0.43 2.80 7.53
C THR A 28 -0.72 3.78 7.34
N ALA A 29 -0.85 4.41 6.17
CA ALA A 29 -1.84 5.44 5.91
C ALA A 29 -3.22 4.86 5.54
N ASN A 30 -3.64 3.80 6.22
CA ASN A 30 -4.96 3.21 6.15
C ASN A 30 -5.74 3.48 7.45
N ARG A 31 -7.07 3.51 7.41
CA ARG A 31 -7.92 3.86 8.56
C ARG A 31 -7.69 2.94 9.75
N VAL A 32 -7.56 1.63 9.49
CA VAL A 32 -7.38 0.62 10.54
C VAL A 32 -6.10 0.89 11.34
N SER A 33 -4.98 1.20 10.67
CA SER A 33 -3.73 1.54 11.34
C SER A 33 -3.75 2.93 11.95
N GLN A 34 -4.40 3.91 11.30
CA GLN A 34 -4.49 5.28 11.81
C GLN A 34 -5.42 5.41 13.03
N ALA A 35 -6.34 4.46 13.23
CA ALA A 35 -7.18 4.41 14.43
C ALA A 35 -6.39 4.28 15.73
N ASP A 36 -5.20 3.67 15.71
CA ASP A 36 -4.31 3.58 16.85
C ASP A 36 -3.83 4.97 17.35
N TYR A 37 -3.97 5.99 16.51
CA TYR A 37 -3.60 7.38 16.77
C TYR A 37 -4.80 8.33 16.79
N ALA A 38 -6.03 7.84 16.71
CA ALA A 38 -7.27 8.61 16.53
C ALA A 38 -7.19 9.53 15.28
N MET A 39 -6.61 9.03 14.20
CA MET A 39 -6.37 9.74 12.94
C MET A 39 -7.00 9.01 11.73
N GLU A 40 -7.90 8.08 11.96
CA GLU A 40 -8.56 7.27 10.92
C GLU A 40 -9.24 8.11 9.83
N SER A 41 -9.77 9.27 10.19
CA SER A 41 -10.42 10.19 9.25
C SER A 41 -9.46 10.91 8.29
N LEU A 42 -8.15 10.80 8.53
CA LEU A 42 -7.11 11.45 7.71
C LEU A 42 -6.49 10.51 6.68
N SER A 43 -6.90 9.24 6.63
CA SER A 43 -6.34 8.23 5.72
C SER A 43 -6.28 8.72 4.28
N TYR A 44 -7.40 9.13 3.72
CA TYR A 44 -7.48 9.65 2.35
C TYR A 44 -6.56 10.87 2.14
N GLU A 45 -6.61 11.87 3.02
CA GLU A 45 -5.83 13.10 2.90
C GLU A 45 -4.32 12.85 2.98
N ILE A 46 -3.88 11.91 3.83
CA ILE A 46 -2.47 11.52 3.95
C ILE A 46 -1.99 10.89 2.64
N ASN A 47 -2.76 9.98 2.06
CA ASN A 47 -2.42 9.33 0.80
C ASN A 47 -2.35 10.33 -0.37
N VAL A 48 -3.33 11.24 -0.48
CA VAL A 48 -3.30 12.32 -1.48
C VAL A 48 -2.05 13.20 -1.33
N ALA A 49 -1.77 13.65 -0.11
CA ALA A 49 -0.65 14.56 0.13
C ALA A 49 0.71 13.91 -0.14
N ALA A 50 0.89 12.66 0.28
CA ALA A 50 2.13 11.92 0.08
C ALA A 50 2.39 11.64 -1.41
N SER A 51 1.35 11.22 -2.15
CA SER A 51 1.45 10.97 -3.58
C SER A 51 1.77 12.24 -4.36
N LYS A 52 1.14 13.37 -4.03
CA LYS A 52 1.45 14.68 -4.65
C LYS A 52 2.90 15.07 -4.46
N LEU A 53 3.43 14.97 -3.24
CA LEU A 53 4.83 15.28 -2.97
C LEU A 53 5.81 14.41 -3.76
N ALA A 54 5.53 13.11 -3.84
CA ALA A 54 6.34 12.18 -4.61
C ALA A 54 6.24 12.48 -6.12
N LYS A 55 5.03 12.75 -6.62
CA LYS A 55 4.79 13.06 -8.03
C LYS A 55 5.48 14.35 -8.46
N GLU A 56 5.36 15.40 -7.66
CA GLU A 56 6.07 16.65 -7.91
C GLU A 56 7.60 16.46 -8.01
N ALA A 57 8.19 15.65 -7.13
CA ALA A 57 9.61 15.34 -7.19
C ALA A 57 9.98 14.50 -8.42
N ALA A 58 9.13 13.54 -8.79
CA ALA A 58 9.32 12.70 -9.98
C ALA A 58 9.24 13.51 -11.27
N ASP A 59 8.27 14.41 -11.40
CA ASP A 59 8.07 15.24 -12.57
C ASP A 59 9.18 16.32 -12.71
N GLU A 60 9.72 16.83 -11.59
CA GLU A 60 10.83 17.80 -11.61
C GLU A 60 12.15 17.18 -12.12
N ILE A 61 12.39 15.90 -11.84
CA ILE A 61 13.68 15.23 -12.15
C ILE A 61 13.57 14.33 -13.39
N GLY A 62 12.37 13.84 -13.70
CA GLY A 62 12.10 13.02 -14.88
C GLY A 62 12.31 13.79 -16.19
N THR A 63 12.66 13.05 -17.26
CA THR A 63 12.73 13.55 -18.63
C THR A 63 12.03 12.57 -19.56
N ASP A 64 11.74 12.98 -20.81
CA ASP A 64 11.14 12.09 -21.81
C ASP A 64 11.99 10.84 -22.07
N GLU A 65 13.35 10.96 -22.03
CA GLU A 65 14.26 9.83 -22.20
C GLU A 65 14.41 8.99 -20.93
N LYS A 66 14.12 9.56 -19.75
CA LYS A 66 14.23 8.89 -18.46
C LYS A 66 13.07 9.31 -17.55
N PRO A 67 11.86 8.80 -17.80
CA PRO A 67 10.71 9.07 -16.95
C PRO A 67 10.92 8.53 -15.54
N ARG A 68 10.26 9.14 -14.57
CA ARG A 68 10.26 8.71 -13.16
C ARG A 68 8.83 8.39 -12.74
N PHE A 69 8.66 7.37 -11.93
CA PHE A 69 7.36 6.87 -11.52
C PHE A 69 7.21 6.87 -10.02
N VAL A 70 5.96 6.99 -9.58
CA VAL A 70 5.58 6.95 -8.16
C VAL A 70 4.79 5.69 -7.90
N ALA A 71 5.29 4.85 -7.00
CA ALA A 71 4.58 3.72 -6.44
C ALA A 71 3.84 4.18 -5.17
N GLY A 72 2.52 4.18 -5.22
CA GLY A 72 1.66 4.42 -4.08
C GLY A 72 1.65 3.21 -3.16
N ALA A 73 2.26 3.34 -1.99
CA ALA A 73 2.43 2.24 -1.05
C ALA A 73 1.16 1.96 -0.25
N VAL A 74 0.70 0.71 -0.31
CA VAL A 74 -0.39 0.13 0.47
C VAL A 74 0.21 -0.96 1.35
N GLY A 75 0.51 -0.62 2.59
CA GLY A 75 1.03 -1.56 3.57
C GLY A 75 -0.06 -2.40 4.24
N PRO A 76 0.33 -3.41 5.02
CA PRO A 76 -0.63 -4.20 5.80
C PRO A 76 -1.29 -3.35 6.88
N THR A 77 -2.50 -3.75 7.26
CA THR A 77 -3.17 -3.18 8.44
C THR A 77 -2.60 -3.77 9.73
N THR A 78 -2.83 -3.11 10.86
CA THR A 78 -2.51 -3.63 12.20
C THR A 78 -3.40 -4.81 12.60
N ARG A 79 -4.38 -5.19 11.78
CA ARG A 79 -5.29 -6.33 11.97
C ARG A 79 -5.17 -7.32 10.82
N ALA A 80 -5.18 -8.61 11.15
CA ALA A 80 -5.08 -9.71 10.19
C ALA A 80 -6.40 -10.46 10.07
N ALA A 81 -6.85 -10.72 8.83
CA ALA A 81 -8.10 -11.43 8.58
C ALA A 81 -7.97 -12.96 8.69
N SER A 82 -6.75 -13.51 8.58
CA SER A 82 -6.53 -14.96 8.71
C SER A 82 -5.92 -15.39 10.04
N LEU A 83 -5.47 -14.45 10.87
CA LEU A 83 -4.84 -14.74 12.16
C LEU A 83 -5.71 -14.25 13.32
N SER A 84 -5.85 -15.08 14.37
CA SER A 84 -6.51 -14.64 15.60
C SER A 84 -5.52 -13.87 16.48
N PRO A 85 -5.90 -12.68 16.99
CA PRO A 85 -5.13 -11.99 18.02
C PRO A 85 -5.36 -12.59 19.42
N ASP A 86 -6.36 -13.47 19.60
CA ASP A 86 -6.67 -14.14 20.86
C ASP A 86 -6.18 -15.59 20.83
N VAL A 87 -5.23 -15.90 21.71
CA VAL A 87 -4.66 -17.25 21.83
C VAL A 87 -5.69 -18.27 22.32
N ASN A 88 -6.70 -17.82 23.09
CA ASN A 88 -7.74 -18.70 23.66
C ASN A 88 -8.94 -18.89 22.71
N ASP A 89 -9.08 -18.04 21.69
CA ASP A 89 -10.09 -18.18 20.64
C ASP A 89 -9.44 -18.13 19.25
N PRO A 90 -8.95 -19.26 18.74
CA PRO A 90 -8.32 -19.33 17.41
C PRO A 90 -9.27 -18.98 16.25
N GLY A 91 -10.57 -19.03 16.48
CA GLY A 91 -11.60 -18.68 15.50
C GLY A 91 -11.88 -17.18 15.39
N PHE A 92 -11.52 -16.41 16.40
CA PHE A 92 -11.77 -14.98 16.43
C PHE A 92 -11.01 -14.23 15.33
N ARG A 93 -11.65 -13.23 14.73
CA ARG A 93 -11.03 -12.30 13.78
C ARG A 93 -11.38 -10.88 14.18
N SER A 94 -10.38 -10.00 14.26
CA SER A 94 -10.55 -8.60 14.64
C SER A 94 -10.95 -7.69 13.49
N ILE A 95 -11.01 -8.22 12.27
CA ILE A 95 -11.41 -7.52 11.06
C ILE A 95 -11.98 -8.52 10.05
N THR A 96 -12.95 -8.09 9.27
CA THR A 96 -13.54 -8.85 8.16
C THR A 96 -12.87 -8.50 6.84
N PHE A 97 -13.13 -9.33 5.82
CA PHE A 97 -12.65 -9.06 4.45
C PHE A 97 -13.25 -7.76 3.90
N ASP A 98 -14.56 -7.54 4.07
CA ASP A 98 -15.26 -6.37 3.56
C ASP A 98 -14.76 -5.08 4.22
N GLU A 99 -14.54 -5.09 5.54
CA GLU A 99 -13.94 -3.95 6.25
C GLU A 99 -12.52 -3.63 5.74
N LEU A 100 -11.73 -4.64 5.37
CA LEU A 100 -10.42 -4.44 4.74
C LEU A 100 -10.55 -3.86 3.33
N VAL A 101 -11.52 -4.32 2.54
CA VAL A 101 -11.78 -3.78 1.20
C VAL A 101 -12.14 -2.30 1.28
N ASP A 102 -13.04 -1.93 2.19
CA ASP A 102 -13.43 -0.53 2.38
C ASP A 102 -12.23 0.35 2.79
N ASP A 103 -11.41 -0.14 3.72
CA ASP A 103 -10.23 0.56 4.21
C ASP A 103 -9.18 0.77 3.11
N TYR A 104 -8.85 -0.28 2.38
CA TYR A 104 -7.90 -0.21 1.27
C TYR A 104 -8.42 0.62 0.09
N SER A 105 -9.71 0.57 -0.21
CA SER A 105 -10.31 1.37 -1.28
C SER A 105 -10.13 2.86 -1.03
N GLU A 106 -10.38 3.34 0.19
CA GLU A 106 -10.16 4.75 0.56
C GLU A 106 -8.69 5.18 0.40
N ALA A 107 -7.75 4.34 0.86
CA ALA A 107 -6.33 4.60 0.71
C ALA A 107 -5.91 4.66 -0.76
N ILE A 108 -6.37 3.71 -1.59
CA ILE A 108 -6.05 3.62 -3.01
C ILE A 108 -6.64 4.80 -3.79
N HIS A 109 -7.88 5.23 -3.50
CA HIS A 109 -8.43 6.46 -4.05
C HIS A 109 -7.52 7.66 -3.77
N GLY A 110 -7.07 7.82 -2.53
CA GLY A 110 -6.16 8.91 -2.16
C GLY A 110 -4.83 8.85 -2.91
N LEU A 111 -4.26 7.66 -3.10
CA LEU A 111 -3.02 7.47 -3.86
C LEU A 111 -3.18 7.84 -5.33
N ILE A 112 -4.27 7.44 -5.96
CA ILE A 112 -4.58 7.76 -7.37
C ILE A 112 -4.83 9.25 -7.54
N ASP A 113 -5.67 9.86 -6.70
CA ASP A 113 -5.98 11.29 -6.74
C ASP A 113 -4.75 12.17 -6.45
N GLY A 114 -3.79 11.62 -5.72
CA GLY A 114 -2.49 12.25 -5.49
C GLY A 114 -1.51 12.11 -6.65
N GLY A 115 -1.79 11.26 -7.65
CA GLY A 115 -0.98 11.10 -8.86
C GLY A 115 0.02 9.95 -8.81
N SER A 116 -0.19 8.92 -8.00
CA SER A 116 0.59 7.68 -8.07
C SER A 116 0.43 7.00 -9.44
N ASP A 117 1.53 6.50 -9.99
CA ASP A 117 1.56 5.81 -11.29
C ASP A 117 1.39 4.29 -11.15
N ILE A 118 1.66 3.74 -9.97
CA ILE A 118 1.65 2.32 -9.65
C ILE A 118 1.00 2.14 -8.28
N ILE A 119 0.24 1.09 -8.06
CA ILE A 119 -0.22 0.67 -6.72
C ILE A 119 0.71 -0.44 -6.21
N LEU A 120 1.41 -0.19 -5.12
CA LEU A 120 2.34 -1.14 -4.49
C LEU A 120 1.72 -1.72 -3.22
N ILE A 121 1.24 -2.96 -3.30
CA ILE A 121 0.78 -3.73 -2.13
C ILE A 121 1.98 -4.43 -1.54
N GLU A 122 2.49 -3.92 -0.42
CA GLU A 122 3.77 -4.32 0.12
C GLU A 122 3.71 -5.02 1.48
N THR A 123 4.82 -5.69 1.81
CA THR A 123 5.05 -6.31 3.12
C THR A 123 3.95 -7.30 3.50
N ILE A 124 3.47 -8.04 2.52
CA ILE A 124 2.38 -9.00 2.71
C ILE A 124 2.87 -10.14 3.61
N PHE A 125 2.25 -10.30 4.75
CA PHE A 125 2.42 -11.44 5.65
C PHE A 125 1.11 -12.24 5.85
N ASP A 126 -0.04 -11.66 5.51
CA ASP A 126 -1.37 -12.28 5.49
C ASP A 126 -1.95 -12.22 4.08
N VAL A 127 -2.12 -13.39 3.45
CA VAL A 127 -2.61 -13.50 2.07
C VAL A 127 -4.07 -13.05 1.94
N LEU A 128 -4.88 -13.19 3.00
CA LEU A 128 -6.28 -12.73 2.94
C LEU A 128 -6.36 -11.20 2.94
N ASN A 129 -5.51 -10.51 3.72
CA ASN A 129 -5.37 -9.06 3.64
C ASN A 129 -4.90 -8.61 2.25
N ALA A 130 -3.92 -9.33 1.67
CA ALA A 130 -3.46 -9.03 0.31
C ALA A 130 -4.55 -9.20 -0.75
N LYS A 131 -5.38 -10.23 -0.63
CA LYS A 131 -6.54 -10.42 -1.53
C LYS A 131 -7.55 -9.29 -1.39
N ALA A 132 -7.81 -8.82 -0.17
CA ALA A 132 -8.68 -7.65 0.05
C ALA A 132 -8.11 -6.39 -0.60
N ALA A 133 -6.79 -6.15 -0.47
CA ALA A 133 -6.13 -5.00 -1.12
C ALA A 133 -6.16 -5.08 -2.64
N ILE A 134 -5.94 -6.27 -3.24
CA ILE A 134 -6.04 -6.47 -4.68
C ILE A 134 -7.48 -6.26 -5.16
N TYR A 135 -8.45 -6.83 -4.44
CA TYR A 135 -9.87 -6.67 -4.77
C TYR A 135 -10.28 -5.19 -4.69
N ALA A 136 -9.87 -4.48 -3.64
CA ALA A 136 -10.08 -3.04 -3.51
C ALA A 136 -9.48 -2.26 -4.69
N ALA A 137 -8.23 -2.55 -5.06
CA ALA A 137 -7.58 -1.88 -6.20
C ALA A 137 -8.35 -2.10 -7.51
N LEU A 138 -8.73 -3.34 -7.80
CA LEU A 138 -9.49 -3.65 -9.01
C LEU A 138 -10.87 -3.00 -9.01
N SER A 139 -11.57 -2.96 -7.87
CA SER A 139 -12.87 -2.29 -7.73
C SER A 139 -12.77 -0.78 -7.94
N VAL A 140 -11.73 -0.14 -7.38
CA VAL A 140 -11.47 1.30 -7.59
C VAL A 140 -11.13 1.57 -9.06
N PHE A 141 -10.36 0.70 -9.72
CA PHE A 141 -10.05 0.87 -11.14
C PHE A 141 -11.31 0.76 -12.02
N GLU A 142 -12.21 -0.15 -11.70
CA GLU A 142 -13.51 -0.28 -12.38
C GLU A 142 -14.38 0.96 -12.16
N GLU A 143 -14.46 1.46 -10.92
CA GLU A 143 -15.22 2.68 -10.58
C GLU A 143 -14.71 3.92 -11.33
N LEU A 144 -13.39 4.07 -11.45
CA LEU A 144 -12.74 5.23 -12.10
C LEU A 144 -12.56 5.06 -13.62
N ASP A 145 -12.99 3.94 -14.20
CA ASP A 145 -12.75 3.57 -15.61
C ASP A 145 -11.27 3.71 -16.00
N THR A 146 -10.39 3.17 -15.18
CA THR A 146 -8.93 3.29 -15.34
C THR A 146 -8.22 1.97 -15.02
N GLN A 147 -6.92 1.90 -15.29
CA GLN A 147 -6.07 0.78 -14.91
C GLN A 147 -4.68 1.27 -14.55
N TYR A 148 -4.17 0.80 -13.41
CA TYR A 148 -2.81 1.04 -12.96
C TYR A 148 -2.06 -0.29 -12.80
N PRO A 149 -0.74 -0.31 -13.04
CA PRO A 149 0.08 -1.45 -12.67
C PRO A 149 -0.03 -1.73 -11.17
N ILE A 150 -0.14 -3.01 -10.80
CA ILE A 150 -0.08 -3.45 -9.41
C ILE A 150 1.25 -4.16 -9.18
N MET A 151 2.02 -3.70 -8.20
CA MET A 151 3.19 -4.40 -7.68
C MET A 151 2.82 -5.10 -6.37
N ILE A 152 3.33 -6.32 -6.17
CA ILE A 152 3.04 -7.11 -4.97
C ILE A 152 4.37 -7.56 -4.36
N SER A 153 4.57 -7.24 -3.07
CA SER A 153 5.76 -7.60 -2.30
C SER A 153 5.38 -8.40 -1.05
N GLY A 154 5.81 -9.66 -1.00
CA GLY A 154 5.56 -10.56 0.13
C GLY A 154 6.75 -10.65 1.09
N THR A 155 6.46 -10.81 2.38
CA THR A 155 7.46 -10.93 3.44
C THR A 155 7.56 -12.37 3.92
N ILE A 156 8.72 -13.00 3.67
CA ILE A 156 9.05 -14.30 4.24
C ILE A 156 9.63 -14.08 5.63
N THR A 157 8.94 -14.61 6.64
CA THR A 157 9.21 -14.27 8.04
C THR A 157 10.28 -15.13 8.70
N ASP A 158 10.59 -16.29 8.13
CA ASP A 158 11.58 -17.21 8.70
C ASP A 158 12.20 -18.17 7.66
N ALA A 159 13.07 -19.05 8.10
CA ALA A 159 13.75 -20.02 7.25
C ALA A 159 12.85 -21.11 6.65
N SER A 160 11.56 -21.18 7.02
CA SER A 160 10.60 -22.12 6.41
C SER A 160 10.22 -21.75 4.99
N GLY A 161 10.54 -20.53 4.55
CA GLY A 161 10.15 -20.00 3.23
C GLY A 161 8.66 -19.67 3.12
N ARG A 162 7.98 -19.44 4.26
CA ARG A 162 6.54 -19.16 4.32
C ARG A 162 6.27 -17.76 4.83
N LEU A 163 5.11 -17.25 4.42
CA LEU A 163 4.50 -16.08 5.05
C LEU A 163 3.99 -16.43 6.46
N LEU A 164 3.73 -15.41 7.27
CA LEU A 164 3.19 -15.61 8.63
C LEU A 164 1.84 -16.37 8.62
N SER A 165 1.01 -16.13 7.60
CA SER A 165 -0.25 -16.86 7.37
C SER A 165 -0.06 -18.28 6.80
N GLY A 166 1.18 -18.74 6.64
CA GLY A 166 1.54 -20.13 6.33
C GLY A 166 1.72 -20.48 4.85
N GLN A 167 1.39 -19.59 3.93
CA GLN A 167 1.51 -19.83 2.48
C GLN A 167 2.97 -19.78 2.02
N THR A 168 3.29 -20.57 0.97
CA THR A 168 4.58 -20.52 0.27
C THR A 168 4.62 -19.36 -0.73
N VAL A 169 5.81 -19.07 -1.27
CA VAL A 169 6.01 -18.06 -2.33
C VAL A 169 5.18 -18.40 -3.57
N GLU A 170 5.11 -19.69 -3.95
CA GLU A 170 4.32 -20.15 -5.09
C GLU A 170 2.83 -19.88 -4.86
N ALA A 171 2.32 -20.13 -3.64
CA ALA A 171 0.92 -19.85 -3.30
C ALA A 171 0.65 -18.34 -3.30
N LEU A 172 1.57 -17.50 -2.82
CA LEU A 172 1.46 -16.05 -2.90
C LEU A 172 1.42 -15.58 -4.35
N SER A 173 2.27 -16.14 -5.23
CA SER A 173 2.32 -15.72 -6.64
C SER A 173 1.04 -15.98 -7.42
N LEU A 174 0.11 -16.76 -6.89
CA LEU A 174 -1.18 -17.09 -7.51
C LEU A 174 -2.37 -16.28 -6.98
N ILE A 175 -2.19 -15.40 -6.00
CA ILE A 175 -3.31 -14.69 -5.36
C ILE A 175 -4.02 -13.68 -6.27
N HIS A 176 -3.36 -13.26 -7.32
CA HIS A 176 -3.85 -12.25 -8.28
C HIS A 176 -4.55 -12.86 -9.51
N ILE A 177 -4.66 -14.20 -9.59
CA ILE A 177 -5.27 -14.92 -10.70
C ILE A 177 -6.77 -15.13 -10.47
#